data_82a9625cba2ad7baeac0ada2a1305df8
#
_entry.id   82a9625cba2ad7baeac0ada2a1305df8
#
_cell.length_a   1.000
_cell.length_b   1.000
_cell.length_c   1.000
_cell.angle_alpha   90.00
_cell.angle_beta   90.00
_cell.angle_gamma   90.00
#
_symmetry.space_group_name_H-M   'P 1'
#
loop_
_entity.id
_entity.type
_entity.pdbx_description
1 polymer ?
#
loop_
_entity_poly.entity_id
_entity_poly.type
_entity_poly.pdbx_seq_one_letter_code
_entity_poly.pdbx_strand_id
1 'polypeptide(L)'
;MAKELKDLTKRADNYSQWYNDLVVKADLAEQSAVRGCMIIKPYGYAIWEKMQHELDRMFKETGVQNAYFPMLIPKSFLSREAEHVEGFAKECAVVTHYRLRAKEDKSGVEVDPTAKLDEELIIRPTSETIIWNTYKNWIHSWRDLPLLCNQWCNVMRWEMRTRPFLRTSEFLWQEGHTAHATKEEAEKEAQKMLHVYADFAEKFMAVPVVQGVKSETERFAGALDTYTIEAMMQDGKALQSGTSHFLGQNFAKAFGVTYLNKENKPEYVWATSWGVSTRLIGALIMTHSDDNGLVLPPKLAPIQVVIIPISKNDEQLSAITEAMQPVIEKLRKAGISVKYDDADNKRPGFKFADYELKGVPVRLVMGGRDLENGTVELMRRDTLEKETLPLEGIAEHVEKLLDDIQANIFEKARKYRDEHIYECDNYDEFKERIKDGGFFLCHWDGTAETEARIKDETQATIRCVPFMFEQTPGTDMVSGKPAKHRVIIARSY
;
A
#
# COMPACT_ATOMS: atom_id res chain seq x y z
N MET A 1 23.06 -10.95 -20.31
CA MET A 1 22.55 -11.22 -18.93
C MET A 1 22.73 -10.04 -17.98
N ALA A 2 23.90 -9.63 -17.51
CA ALA A 2 24.03 -8.44 -16.63
C ALA A 2 23.61 -7.12 -17.31
N LYS A 3 23.77 -7.01 -18.63
CA LYS A 3 23.34 -5.86 -19.43
C LYS A 3 21.81 -5.80 -19.56
N GLU A 4 21.14 -6.94 -19.64
CA GLU A 4 19.68 -7.04 -19.72
C GLU A 4 18.99 -6.65 -18.40
N LEU A 5 19.64 -6.90 -17.25
CA LEU A 5 19.15 -6.45 -15.94
C LEU A 5 19.23 -4.92 -15.79
N LYS A 6 20.18 -4.27 -16.46
CA LYS A 6 20.38 -2.82 -16.42
C LYS A 6 19.62 -2.06 -17.50
N ASP A 7 18.87 -2.76 -18.34
CA ASP A 7 18.12 -2.17 -19.46
C ASP A 7 16.69 -1.80 -19.02
N LEU A 8 16.61 -0.97 -17.98
CA LEU A 8 15.35 -0.35 -17.55
C LEU A 8 15.06 0.88 -18.39
N THR A 9 13.80 1.07 -18.76
CA THR A 9 13.33 2.37 -19.26
C THR A 9 13.66 3.44 -18.21
N LYS A 10 14.19 4.57 -18.64
CA LYS A 10 14.50 5.65 -17.68
C LYS A 10 13.23 6.39 -17.28
N ARG A 11 13.17 6.84 -16.04
CA ARG A 11 12.03 7.60 -15.50
C ARG A 11 11.73 8.85 -16.34
N ALA A 12 12.78 9.57 -16.75
CA ALA A 12 12.66 10.78 -17.55
C ALA A 12 12.10 10.52 -18.97
N ASP A 13 12.35 9.34 -19.53
CA ASP A 13 11.89 9.00 -20.88
C ASP A 13 10.44 8.51 -20.87
N ASN A 14 10.10 7.61 -19.95
CA ASN A 14 8.74 7.10 -19.76
C ASN A 14 8.56 6.52 -18.36
N TYR A 15 8.03 7.32 -17.45
CA TYR A 15 7.83 6.95 -16.05
C TYR A 15 6.90 5.74 -15.89
N SER A 16 5.84 5.66 -16.71
CA SER A 16 4.90 4.55 -16.68
C SER A 16 5.54 3.22 -17.09
N GLN A 17 6.33 3.23 -18.16
CA GLN A 17 7.04 2.05 -18.62
C GLN A 17 8.17 1.64 -17.68
N TRP A 18 8.91 2.60 -17.12
CA TRP A 18 9.90 2.36 -16.07
C TRP A 18 9.31 1.56 -14.90
N TYR A 19 8.14 1.98 -14.43
CA TYR A 19 7.45 1.30 -13.33
C TYR A 19 7.10 -0.15 -13.69
N ASN A 20 6.51 -0.37 -14.86
CA ASN A 20 6.14 -1.71 -15.32
C ASN A 20 7.37 -2.62 -15.51
N ASP A 21 8.43 -2.10 -16.13
CA ASP A 21 9.69 -2.83 -16.31
C ASP A 21 10.28 -3.23 -14.96
N LEU A 22 10.27 -2.31 -14.01
CA LEU A 22 10.85 -2.54 -12.69
C LEU A 22 10.08 -3.62 -11.91
N VAL A 23 8.75 -3.61 -11.95
CA VAL A 23 7.93 -4.64 -11.30
C VAL A 23 8.28 -6.04 -11.82
N VAL A 24 8.45 -6.19 -13.14
CA VAL A 24 8.76 -7.48 -13.76
C VAL A 24 10.22 -7.87 -13.53
N LYS A 25 11.17 -6.97 -13.81
CA LYS A 25 12.61 -7.27 -13.77
C LYS A 25 13.13 -7.48 -12.34
N ALA A 26 12.55 -6.82 -11.36
CA ALA A 26 12.89 -7.03 -9.94
C ALA A 26 12.20 -8.26 -9.31
N ASP A 27 11.55 -9.11 -10.11
CA ASP A 27 10.85 -10.31 -9.63
C ASP A 27 9.72 -10.03 -8.62
N LEU A 28 8.99 -8.93 -8.77
CA LEU A 28 7.91 -8.58 -7.85
C LEU A 28 6.58 -9.22 -8.23
N ALA A 29 6.18 -9.10 -9.49
CA ALA A 29 4.92 -9.64 -9.98
C ALA A 29 4.93 -9.83 -11.49
N GLU A 30 4.01 -10.65 -11.99
CA GLU A 30 3.78 -10.88 -13.41
C GLU A 30 2.29 -11.05 -13.70
N GLN A 31 1.90 -10.95 -14.97
CA GLN A 31 0.51 -11.16 -15.39
C GLN A 31 0.12 -12.63 -15.25
N SER A 32 -1.10 -12.87 -14.75
CA SER A 32 -1.69 -14.20 -14.80
C SER A 32 -2.44 -14.43 -16.11
N ALA A 33 -3.01 -15.62 -16.28
CA ALA A 33 -3.91 -15.92 -17.39
C ALA A 33 -5.22 -15.10 -17.36
N VAL A 34 -5.57 -14.52 -16.20
CA VAL A 34 -6.75 -13.68 -16.04
C VAL A 34 -6.31 -12.21 -15.97
N ARG A 35 -6.79 -11.43 -16.93
CA ARG A 35 -6.45 -10.01 -17.01
C ARG A 35 -6.78 -9.27 -15.70
N GLY A 36 -5.82 -8.52 -15.20
CA GLY A 36 -5.97 -7.73 -13.98
C GLY A 36 -5.77 -8.51 -12.69
N CYS A 37 -5.58 -9.83 -12.76
CA CYS A 37 -5.22 -10.67 -11.63
C CYS A 37 -3.72 -10.99 -11.74
N MET A 38 -2.91 -10.43 -10.84
CA MET A 38 -1.45 -10.58 -10.88
C MET A 38 -1.00 -11.81 -10.10
N ILE A 39 0.08 -12.43 -10.58
CA ILE A 39 0.88 -13.34 -9.76
C ILE A 39 1.90 -12.49 -9.01
N ILE A 40 1.81 -12.43 -7.69
CA ILE A 40 2.83 -11.79 -6.87
C ILE A 40 3.92 -12.84 -6.62
N LYS A 41 5.13 -12.58 -7.12
CA LYS A 41 6.25 -13.53 -7.02
C LYS A 41 6.83 -13.54 -5.60
N PRO A 42 7.64 -14.55 -5.25
CA PRO A 42 8.13 -14.69 -3.87
C PRO A 42 8.82 -13.45 -3.31
N TYR A 43 9.61 -12.74 -4.11
CA TYR A 43 10.30 -11.53 -3.64
C TYR A 43 9.31 -10.37 -3.37
N GLY A 44 8.35 -10.17 -4.27
CA GLY A 44 7.27 -9.19 -4.06
C GLY A 44 6.37 -9.56 -2.88
N TYR A 45 6.05 -10.83 -2.73
CA TYR A 45 5.25 -11.32 -1.62
C TYR A 45 5.95 -11.16 -0.27
N ALA A 46 7.26 -11.36 -0.22
CA ALA A 46 8.05 -11.15 1.00
C ALA A 46 8.03 -9.69 1.49
N ILE A 47 7.92 -8.71 0.58
CA ILE A 47 7.70 -7.31 0.94
C ILE A 47 6.31 -7.16 1.59
N TRP A 48 5.28 -7.77 1.00
CA TRP A 48 3.93 -7.76 1.56
C TRP A 48 3.86 -8.41 2.94
N GLU A 49 4.52 -9.55 3.14
CA GLU A 49 4.58 -10.23 4.44
C GLU A 49 5.17 -9.33 5.52
N LYS A 50 6.22 -8.56 5.21
CA LYS A 50 6.79 -7.59 6.15
C LYS A 50 5.83 -6.43 6.45
N MET A 51 5.13 -5.90 5.44
CA MET A 51 4.10 -4.89 5.63
C MET A 51 2.97 -5.43 6.51
N GLN A 52 2.47 -6.62 6.19
CA GLN A 52 1.42 -7.30 6.94
C GLN A 52 1.82 -7.52 8.40
N HIS A 53 3.02 -8.02 8.65
CA HIS A 53 3.53 -8.29 9.99
C HIS A 53 3.53 -7.02 10.86
N GLU A 54 4.06 -5.92 10.36
CA GLU A 54 4.15 -4.67 11.11
C GLU A 54 2.78 -3.99 11.30
N LEU A 55 1.97 -3.94 10.27
CA LEU A 55 0.61 -3.41 10.38
C LEU A 55 -0.24 -4.23 11.35
N ASP A 56 -0.17 -5.56 11.28
CA ASP A 56 -0.91 -6.44 12.18
C ASP A 56 -0.50 -6.24 13.65
N ARG A 57 0.80 -6.07 13.91
CA ARG A 57 1.32 -5.72 15.22
C ARG A 57 0.75 -4.38 15.71
N MET A 58 0.79 -3.35 14.86
CA MET A 58 0.26 -2.02 15.19
C MET A 58 -1.25 -2.05 15.46
N PHE A 59 -2.03 -2.82 14.70
CA PHE A 59 -3.46 -2.99 14.95
C PHE A 59 -3.73 -3.67 16.30
N LYS A 60 -3.01 -4.74 16.60
CA LYS A 60 -3.15 -5.46 17.89
C LYS A 60 -2.81 -4.59 19.09
N GLU A 61 -1.86 -3.68 18.96
CA GLU A 61 -1.54 -2.69 20.00
C GLU A 61 -2.70 -1.73 20.29
N THR A 62 -3.62 -1.54 19.34
CA THR A 62 -4.85 -0.75 19.56
C THR A 62 -6.01 -1.58 20.10
N GLY A 63 -5.83 -2.88 20.33
CA GLY A 63 -6.86 -3.80 20.81
C GLY A 63 -7.66 -4.50 19.70
N VAL A 64 -7.32 -4.28 18.44
CA VAL A 64 -7.96 -4.93 17.29
C VAL A 64 -7.59 -6.42 17.25
N GLN A 65 -8.57 -7.25 16.94
CA GLN A 65 -8.41 -8.69 16.75
C GLN A 65 -8.73 -9.11 15.32
N ASN A 66 -7.99 -10.08 14.81
CA ASN A 66 -8.23 -10.63 13.48
C ASN A 66 -9.39 -11.63 13.51
N ALA A 67 -10.24 -11.55 12.48
CA ALA A 67 -11.29 -12.50 12.18
C ALA A 67 -11.23 -12.88 10.69
N TYR A 68 -12.00 -13.87 10.28
CA TYR A 68 -12.15 -14.26 8.88
C TYR A 68 -13.63 -14.37 8.51
N PHE A 69 -14.01 -13.72 7.43
CA PHE A 69 -15.36 -13.75 6.88
C PHE A 69 -15.33 -14.38 5.48
N PRO A 70 -16.38 -15.11 5.07
CA PRO A 70 -16.44 -15.79 3.80
C PRO A 70 -16.29 -14.86 2.59
N MET A 71 -15.67 -15.38 1.54
CA MET A 71 -15.46 -14.65 0.28
C MET A 71 -16.75 -14.43 -0.51
N LEU A 72 -17.67 -15.40 -0.45
CA LEU A 72 -18.94 -15.34 -1.20
C LEU A 72 -20.02 -14.64 -0.38
N ILE A 73 -20.66 -13.67 -0.99
CA ILE A 73 -21.72 -12.85 -0.39
C ILE A 73 -23.02 -13.07 -1.18
N PRO A 74 -24.15 -13.37 -0.54
CA PRO A 74 -25.44 -13.41 -1.22
C PRO A 74 -25.76 -12.08 -1.91
N LYS A 75 -26.19 -12.10 -3.16
CA LYS A 75 -26.52 -10.87 -3.92
C LYS A 75 -27.54 -10.00 -3.17
N SER A 76 -28.48 -10.61 -2.47
CA SER A 76 -29.49 -9.88 -1.67
C SER A 76 -28.91 -9.01 -0.57
N PHE A 77 -27.69 -9.31 -0.08
CA PHE A 77 -27.05 -8.47 0.94
C PHE A 77 -26.61 -7.11 0.40
N LEU A 78 -26.13 -7.07 -0.85
CA LEU A 78 -25.78 -5.79 -1.48
C LEU A 78 -26.97 -4.87 -1.67
N SER A 79 -28.17 -5.42 -1.83
CA SER A 79 -29.39 -4.63 -2.03
C SER A 79 -29.94 -3.97 -0.76
N ARG A 80 -29.36 -4.23 0.42
CA ARG A 80 -29.86 -3.69 1.70
C ARG A 80 -29.36 -2.28 1.98
N GLU A 81 -28.26 -1.87 1.40
CA GLU A 81 -27.66 -0.55 1.56
C GLU A 81 -27.48 0.08 0.18
N ALA A 82 -28.33 1.09 -0.15
CA ALA A 82 -28.47 1.61 -1.52
C ALA A 82 -27.21 2.33 -2.03
N GLU A 83 -26.55 3.14 -1.20
CA GLU A 83 -25.34 3.85 -1.59
C GLU A 83 -24.18 2.89 -1.84
N HIS A 84 -24.09 1.82 -1.06
CA HIS A 84 -23.10 0.77 -1.25
C HIS A 84 -23.29 0.03 -2.59
N VAL A 85 -24.55 -0.22 -2.97
CA VAL A 85 -24.91 -0.80 -4.27
C VAL A 85 -24.42 0.08 -5.42
N GLU A 86 -24.70 1.36 -5.40
CA GLU A 86 -24.28 2.29 -6.45
C GLU A 86 -22.76 2.33 -6.61
N GLY A 87 -22.01 2.22 -5.51
CA GLY A 87 -20.55 2.22 -5.51
C GLY A 87 -19.93 0.96 -6.13
N PHE A 88 -20.47 -0.22 -5.85
CA PHE A 88 -19.81 -1.49 -6.17
C PHE A 88 -20.52 -2.36 -7.22
N ALA A 89 -21.79 -2.13 -7.51
CA ALA A 89 -22.56 -3.01 -8.41
C ALA A 89 -21.92 -3.19 -9.81
N LYS A 90 -21.23 -2.17 -10.32
CA LYS A 90 -20.61 -2.17 -11.66
C LYS A 90 -19.31 -2.99 -11.75
N GLU A 91 -18.71 -3.34 -10.60
CA GLU A 91 -17.39 -3.95 -10.50
C GLU A 91 -17.40 -5.35 -9.89
N CYS A 92 -18.59 -5.92 -9.66
CA CYS A 92 -18.73 -7.21 -9.02
C CYS A 92 -18.49 -8.38 -9.99
N ALA A 93 -17.75 -9.39 -9.50
CA ALA A 93 -17.74 -10.71 -10.11
C ALA A 93 -18.86 -11.57 -9.49
N VAL A 94 -19.66 -12.19 -10.35
CA VAL A 94 -20.87 -12.91 -9.96
C VAL A 94 -20.71 -14.40 -10.20
N VAL A 95 -20.99 -15.22 -9.19
CA VAL A 95 -21.02 -16.69 -9.26
C VAL A 95 -22.46 -17.13 -9.44
N THR A 96 -22.73 -17.81 -10.56
CA THR A 96 -24.08 -18.22 -10.97
C THR A 96 -24.34 -19.73 -10.86
N HIS A 97 -23.28 -20.55 -10.86
CA HIS A 97 -23.33 -22.01 -10.84
C HIS A 97 -22.28 -22.55 -9.89
N TYR A 98 -22.56 -23.76 -9.33
CA TYR A 98 -21.66 -24.39 -8.35
C TYR A 98 -20.90 -25.61 -8.90
N ARG A 99 -21.09 -25.97 -10.21
CA ARG A 99 -20.46 -27.16 -10.77
C ARG A 99 -20.17 -27.03 -12.28
N LEU A 100 -19.08 -27.67 -12.69
CA LEU A 100 -18.77 -27.95 -14.09
C LEU A 100 -19.09 -29.43 -14.40
N ARG A 101 -19.32 -29.73 -15.68
CA ARG A 101 -19.41 -31.08 -16.20
C ARG A 101 -18.50 -31.28 -17.41
N ALA A 102 -18.12 -32.51 -17.71
CA ALA A 102 -17.41 -32.79 -18.94
C ALA A 102 -18.34 -32.60 -20.14
N LYS A 103 -17.84 -32.05 -21.22
CA LYS A 103 -18.56 -32.00 -22.50
C LYS A 103 -18.77 -33.38 -23.05
N GLU A 104 -19.84 -33.59 -23.80
CA GLU A 104 -20.20 -34.88 -24.41
C GLU A 104 -19.10 -35.40 -25.35
N ASP A 105 -18.45 -34.50 -26.11
CA ASP A 105 -17.35 -34.81 -27.00
C ASP A 105 -15.98 -35.01 -26.30
N LYS A 106 -15.93 -34.91 -24.98
CA LYS A 106 -14.72 -34.99 -24.15
C LYS A 106 -13.65 -33.95 -24.47
N SER A 107 -13.97 -32.87 -25.16
CA SER A 107 -13.03 -31.79 -25.52
C SER A 107 -12.71 -30.83 -24.36
N GLY A 108 -13.28 -31.02 -23.19
CA GLY A 108 -13.06 -30.19 -22.02
C GLY A 108 -14.24 -30.17 -21.07
N VAL A 109 -14.40 -29.05 -20.35
CA VAL A 109 -15.47 -28.85 -19.39
C VAL A 109 -16.38 -27.69 -19.81
N GLU A 110 -17.62 -27.71 -19.35
CA GLU A 110 -18.60 -26.64 -19.49
C GLU A 110 -19.34 -26.42 -18.19
N VAL A 111 -19.97 -25.27 -18.02
CA VAL A 111 -20.85 -25.02 -16.88
C VAL A 111 -22.03 -26.00 -16.93
N ASP A 112 -22.30 -26.70 -15.84
CA ASP A 112 -23.46 -27.58 -15.75
C ASP A 112 -24.75 -26.74 -15.60
N PRO A 113 -25.65 -26.73 -16.59
CA PRO A 113 -26.88 -25.93 -16.52
C PRO A 113 -27.80 -26.33 -15.36
N THR A 114 -27.69 -27.58 -14.87
CA THR A 114 -28.50 -28.09 -13.76
C THR A 114 -27.99 -27.66 -12.39
N ALA A 115 -26.80 -27.08 -12.35
CA ALA A 115 -26.12 -26.61 -11.14
C ALA A 115 -26.24 -25.10 -10.94
N LYS A 116 -27.25 -24.46 -11.51
CA LYS A 116 -27.52 -23.04 -11.26
C LYS A 116 -27.88 -22.80 -9.81
N LEU A 117 -27.31 -21.75 -9.23
CA LEU A 117 -27.65 -21.33 -7.86
C LEU A 117 -29.05 -20.73 -7.82
N ASP A 118 -29.80 -20.98 -6.75
CA ASP A 118 -31.11 -20.35 -6.50
C ASP A 118 -30.97 -18.83 -6.33
N GLU A 119 -29.89 -18.40 -5.70
CA GLU A 119 -29.47 -17.00 -5.59
C GLU A 119 -28.01 -16.87 -6.05
N GLU A 120 -27.71 -15.89 -6.91
CA GLU A 120 -26.35 -15.59 -7.33
C GLU A 120 -25.53 -15.09 -6.12
N LEU A 121 -24.25 -15.46 -6.10
CA LEU A 121 -23.29 -15.02 -5.11
C LEU A 121 -22.31 -14.03 -5.72
N ILE A 122 -21.85 -13.09 -4.90
CA ILE A 122 -20.87 -12.10 -5.29
C ILE A 122 -19.53 -12.48 -4.65
N ILE A 123 -18.45 -12.46 -5.44
CA ILE A 123 -17.11 -12.47 -4.87
C ILE A 123 -16.89 -11.08 -4.24
N ARG A 124 -16.59 -11.05 -2.96
CA ARG A 124 -16.51 -9.80 -2.19
C ARG A 124 -15.69 -8.71 -2.87
N PRO A 125 -16.25 -7.55 -3.17
CA PRO A 125 -15.51 -6.35 -3.55
C PRO A 125 -15.02 -5.59 -2.32
N THR A 126 -15.69 -5.79 -1.21
CA THR A 126 -15.46 -5.37 0.17
C THR A 126 -16.41 -6.16 1.06
N SER A 127 -16.24 -6.18 2.35
CA SER A 127 -16.94 -7.15 3.22
C SER A 127 -17.96 -6.51 4.18
N GLU A 128 -18.29 -5.22 4.08
CA GLU A 128 -19.22 -4.55 5.01
C GLU A 128 -20.54 -5.32 5.15
N THR A 129 -21.14 -5.74 4.06
CA THR A 129 -22.48 -6.35 4.09
C THR A 129 -22.50 -7.69 4.81
N ILE A 130 -21.53 -8.57 4.57
CA ILE A 130 -21.45 -9.87 5.27
C ILE A 130 -21.03 -9.69 6.73
N ILE A 131 -20.13 -8.76 7.00
CA ILE A 131 -19.67 -8.47 8.37
C ILE A 131 -20.80 -7.90 9.22
N TRP A 132 -21.54 -6.91 8.71
CA TRP A 132 -22.65 -6.31 9.44
C TRP A 132 -23.81 -7.27 9.65
N ASN A 133 -24.07 -8.18 8.68
CA ASN A 133 -25.02 -9.26 8.90
C ASN A 133 -24.57 -10.23 10.01
N THR A 134 -23.26 -10.42 10.19
CA THR A 134 -22.68 -11.24 11.25
C THR A 134 -22.70 -10.53 12.60
N TYR A 135 -22.38 -9.25 12.65
CA TYR A 135 -22.33 -8.45 13.89
C TYR A 135 -23.68 -8.38 14.59
N LYS A 136 -24.79 -8.47 13.85
CA LYS A 136 -26.12 -8.64 14.41
C LYS A 136 -26.21 -9.77 15.44
N ASN A 137 -25.43 -10.85 15.25
CA ASN A 137 -25.41 -12.01 16.13
C ASN A 137 -24.35 -11.92 17.25
N TRP A 138 -23.40 -10.99 17.13
CA TRP A 138 -22.31 -10.85 18.11
C TRP A 138 -22.52 -9.71 19.10
N ILE A 139 -23.33 -8.72 18.73
CA ILE A 139 -23.58 -7.54 19.55
C ILE A 139 -25.00 -7.59 20.09
N HIS A 140 -25.12 -7.60 21.42
CA HIS A 140 -26.42 -7.66 22.12
C HIS A 140 -26.54 -6.58 23.18
N SER A 141 -25.44 -6.23 23.85
CA SER A 141 -25.43 -5.27 24.93
C SER A 141 -24.23 -4.32 24.85
N TRP A 142 -24.24 -3.25 25.62
CA TRP A 142 -23.13 -2.31 25.74
C TRP A 142 -21.82 -2.96 26.18
N ARG A 143 -21.88 -4.17 26.80
CA ARG A 143 -20.70 -4.92 27.21
C ARG A 143 -19.94 -5.57 26.06
N ASP A 144 -20.59 -5.71 24.91
CA ASP A 144 -20.00 -6.27 23.69
C ASP A 144 -19.25 -5.20 22.87
N LEU A 145 -19.30 -3.94 23.31
CA LEU A 145 -18.72 -2.78 22.62
C LEU A 145 -17.52 -2.19 23.39
N PRO A 146 -16.51 -1.65 22.71
CA PRO A 146 -16.38 -1.67 21.26
C PRO A 146 -16.02 -3.05 20.71
N LEU A 147 -16.53 -3.38 19.53
CA LEU A 147 -16.11 -4.56 18.77
C LEU A 147 -15.10 -4.12 17.71
N LEU A 148 -13.85 -4.60 17.83
CA LEU A 148 -12.72 -4.16 17.02
C LEU A 148 -12.16 -5.34 16.23
N CYS A 149 -12.59 -5.50 14.98
CA CYS A 149 -12.16 -6.58 14.11
C CYS A 149 -11.40 -6.08 12.88
N ASN A 150 -10.44 -6.89 12.46
CA ASN A 150 -9.72 -6.77 11.19
C ASN A 150 -9.73 -8.11 10.47
N GLN A 151 -9.71 -8.11 9.14
CA GLN A 151 -9.45 -9.31 8.36
C GLN A 151 -8.39 -9.05 7.31
N TRP A 152 -7.47 -9.99 7.16
CA TRP A 152 -6.53 -10.07 6.05
C TRP A 152 -7.10 -10.99 4.99
N CYS A 153 -7.29 -10.49 3.78
CA CYS A 153 -7.92 -11.25 2.71
C CYS A 153 -7.62 -10.67 1.33
N ASN A 154 -8.16 -11.33 0.30
CA ASN A 154 -8.28 -10.77 -1.03
C ASN A 154 -9.69 -10.21 -1.25
N VAL A 155 -9.80 -9.31 -2.22
CA VAL A 155 -11.07 -8.84 -2.77
C VAL A 155 -10.98 -8.76 -4.28
N MET A 156 -12.13 -8.72 -4.96
CA MET A 156 -12.19 -8.61 -6.39
C MET A 156 -13.10 -7.46 -6.81
N ARG A 157 -12.53 -6.53 -7.59
CA ARG A 157 -13.22 -5.40 -8.22
C ARG A 157 -12.86 -5.41 -9.70
N TRP A 158 -13.82 -5.67 -10.56
CA TRP A 158 -13.58 -5.85 -12.00
C TRP A 158 -13.05 -4.58 -12.63
N GLU A 159 -11.73 -4.49 -12.80
CA GLU A 159 -11.03 -3.30 -13.28
C GLU A 159 -10.68 -3.44 -14.78
N MET A 160 -11.02 -2.44 -15.55
CA MET A 160 -10.76 -2.41 -16.99
C MET A 160 -9.39 -1.83 -17.36
N ARG A 161 -8.84 -0.97 -16.51
CA ARG A 161 -7.55 -0.29 -16.72
C ARG A 161 -6.57 -0.70 -15.63
N THR A 162 -5.96 -1.85 -15.82
CA THR A 162 -5.08 -2.44 -14.79
C THR A 162 -3.66 -1.89 -14.83
N ARG A 163 -3.05 -1.79 -13.65
CA ARG A 163 -1.65 -1.45 -13.45
C ARG A 163 -1.12 -2.22 -12.25
N PRO A 164 0.02 -2.91 -12.35
CA PRO A 164 0.55 -3.75 -11.29
C PRO A 164 0.56 -3.05 -9.92
N PHE A 165 0.08 -3.73 -8.88
CA PHE A 165 -0.11 -3.24 -7.51
C PHE A 165 -1.03 -2.03 -7.33
N LEU A 166 -1.03 -1.07 -8.24
CA LEU A 166 -1.76 0.19 -8.09
C LEU A 166 -3.25 0.06 -8.39
N ARG A 167 -3.58 -0.70 -9.42
CA ARG A 167 -4.95 -0.88 -9.90
C ARG A 167 -5.10 -2.25 -10.54
N THR A 168 -5.59 -3.22 -9.78
CA THR A 168 -5.77 -4.61 -10.20
C THR A 168 -7.18 -5.08 -9.90
N SER A 169 -7.65 -6.08 -10.65
CA SER A 169 -8.98 -6.65 -10.43
C SER A 169 -9.04 -7.45 -9.14
N GLU A 170 -8.03 -8.22 -8.84
CA GLU A 170 -7.84 -8.87 -7.55
C GLU A 170 -6.65 -8.26 -6.84
N PHE A 171 -6.75 -8.06 -5.53
CA PHE A 171 -5.66 -7.61 -4.69
C PHE A 171 -5.78 -8.13 -3.26
N LEU A 172 -4.65 -8.19 -2.59
CA LEU A 172 -4.57 -8.47 -1.16
C LEU A 172 -4.69 -7.17 -0.38
N TRP A 173 -5.35 -7.25 0.75
CA TRP A 173 -5.54 -6.11 1.64
C TRP A 173 -5.82 -6.53 3.07
N GLN A 174 -5.95 -5.55 3.94
CA GLN A 174 -6.67 -5.70 5.20
C GLN A 174 -7.88 -4.77 5.18
N GLU A 175 -8.92 -5.17 5.86
CA GLU A 175 -10.08 -4.37 6.15
C GLU A 175 -10.45 -4.47 7.62
N GLY A 176 -10.43 -3.33 8.29
CA GLY A 176 -10.91 -3.21 9.67
C GLY A 176 -12.37 -2.79 9.68
N HIS A 177 -13.13 -3.36 10.59
CA HIS A 177 -14.55 -3.06 10.78
C HIS A 177 -14.86 -3.04 12.26
N THR A 178 -15.25 -1.86 12.76
CA THR A 178 -15.45 -1.66 14.20
C THR A 178 -16.85 -1.14 14.50
N ALA A 179 -17.37 -1.51 15.68
CA ALA A 179 -18.66 -1.06 16.17
C ALA A 179 -18.50 -0.44 17.56
N HIS A 180 -19.19 0.69 17.77
CA HIS A 180 -19.08 1.53 18.96
C HIS A 180 -20.45 1.92 19.50
N ALA A 181 -20.50 2.24 20.81
CA ALA A 181 -21.72 2.70 21.45
C ALA A 181 -22.07 4.13 21.08
N THR A 182 -21.08 5.01 20.86
CA THR A 182 -21.30 6.42 20.60
C THR A 182 -20.66 6.89 19.30
N LYS A 183 -21.18 8.00 18.78
CA LYS A 183 -20.63 8.68 17.60
C LYS A 183 -19.18 9.08 17.82
N GLU A 184 -18.90 9.69 18.97
CA GLU A 184 -17.59 10.22 19.33
C GLU A 184 -16.53 9.12 19.43
N GLU A 185 -16.90 7.93 19.94
CA GLU A 185 -16.01 6.76 19.97
C GLU A 185 -15.65 6.30 18.57
N ALA A 186 -16.64 6.21 17.68
CA ALA A 186 -16.42 5.79 16.29
C ALA A 186 -15.57 6.81 15.50
N GLU A 187 -15.84 8.10 15.64
CA GLU A 187 -15.06 9.15 15.00
C GLU A 187 -13.59 9.12 15.46
N LYS A 188 -13.35 8.96 16.75
CA LYS A 188 -12.01 8.83 17.31
C LYS A 188 -11.30 7.57 16.81
N GLU A 189 -12.01 6.46 16.67
CA GLU A 189 -11.44 5.23 16.13
C GLU A 189 -11.04 5.40 14.67
N ALA A 190 -11.89 6.00 13.84
CA ALA A 190 -11.56 6.27 12.44
C ALA A 190 -10.32 7.15 12.30
N GLN A 191 -10.19 8.19 13.10
CA GLN A 191 -9.00 9.07 13.10
C GLN A 191 -7.77 8.36 13.65
N LYS A 192 -7.90 7.55 14.71
CA LYS A 192 -6.81 6.76 15.27
C LYS A 192 -6.23 5.80 14.25
N MET A 193 -7.05 5.11 13.49
CA MET A 193 -6.58 4.19 12.47
C MET A 193 -5.95 4.90 11.27
N LEU A 194 -6.40 6.09 10.94
CA LEU A 194 -5.69 6.95 9.97
C LEU A 194 -4.27 7.26 10.44
N HIS A 195 -4.08 7.62 11.71
CA HIS A 195 -2.75 7.88 12.28
C HIS A 195 -1.87 6.63 12.30
N VAL A 196 -2.44 5.45 12.56
CA VAL A 196 -1.70 4.17 12.43
C VAL A 196 -1.18 4.00 11.00
N TYR A 197 -1.99 4.27 10.00
CA TYR A 197 -1.54 4.19 8.60
C TYR A 197 -0.47 5.23 8.26
N ALA A 198 -0.62 6.45 8.72
CA ALA A 198 0.39 7.49 8.52
C ALA A 198 1.71 7.13 9.19
N ASP A 199 1.68 6.65 10.43
CA ASP A 199 2.85 6.18 11.16
C ASP A 199 3.53 5.01 10.46
N PHE A 200 2.76 4.05 9.94
CA PHE A 200 3.31 2.95 9.17
C PHE A 200 3.99 3.45 7.88
N ALA A 201 3.31 4.31 7.12
CA ALA A 201 3.86 4.87 5.88
C ALA A 201 5.19 5.60 6.14
N GLU A 202 5.26 6.43 7.17
CA GLU A 202 6.44 7.24 7.47
C GLU A 202 7.58 6.45 8.12
N LYS A 203 7.26 5.61 9.11
CA LYS A 203 8.27 4.91 9.92
C LYS A 203 8.80 3.63 9.28
N PHE A 204 7.97 2.92 8.50
CA PHE A 204 8.34 1.64 7.88
C PHE A 204 8.54 1.75 6.37
N MET A 205 7.63 2.39 5.66
CA MET A 205 7.78 2.60 4.22
C MET A 205 8.72 3.77 3.88
N ALA A 206 9.05 4.63 4.85
CA ALA A 206 9.76 5.89 4.65
C ALA A 206 9.07 6.81 3.62
N VAL A 207 7.74 6.78 3.57
CA VAL A 207 6.90 7.55 2.64
C VAL A 207 6.18 8.64 3.43
N PRO A 208 6.51 9.92 3.22
CA PRO A 208 5.80 11.03 3.83
C PRO A 208 4.41 11.17 3.23
N VAL A 209 3.40 11.37 4.07
CA VAL A 209 2.01 11.45 3.64
C VAL A 209 1.31 12.72 4.12
N VAL A 210 0.31 13.16 3.37
CA VAL A 210 -0.62 14.21 3.79
C VAL A 210 -1.87 13.52 4.32
N GLN A 211 -2.23 13.79 5.57
CA GLN A 211 -3.46 13.34 6.19
C GLN A 211 -4.56 14.38 6.00
N GLY A 212 -5.78 13.94 5.72
CA GLY A 212 -6.90 14.86 5.54
C GLY A 212 -8.24 14.14 5.42
N VAL A 213 -9.29 14.95 5.25
CA VAL A 213 -10.64 14.46 5.01
C VAL A 213 -11.04 14.67 3.55
N LYS A 214 -11.68 13.68 2.95
CA LYS A 214 -12.17 13.72 1.56
C LYS A 214 -13.35 14.69 1.40
N SER A 215 -13.48 15.23 0.19
CA SER A 215 -14.73 15.90 -0.22
C SER A 215 -15.91 14.94 -0.20
N GLU A 216 -17.12 15.46 -0.18
CA GLU A 216 -18.35 14.65 -0.16
C GLU A 216 -18.46 13.73 -1.37
N THR A 217 -18.05 14.19 -2.54
CA THR A 217 -18.09 13.43 -3.80
C THR A 217 -17.05 12.31 -3.89
N GLU A 218 -15.96 12.40 -3.12
CA GLU A 218 -14.87 11.43 -3.09
C GLU A 218 -14.91 10.50 -1.85
N ARG A 219 -15.99 10.57 -1.06
CA ARG A 219 -16.20 9.68 0.10
C ARG A 219 -16.42 8.24 -0.34
N PHE A 220 -16.08 7.33 0.54
CA PHE A 220 -16.46 5.92 0.41
C PHE A 220 -17.99 5.78 0.45
N ALA A 221 -18.54 4.93 -0.41
CA ALA A 221 -19.98 4.69 -0.51
C ALA A 221 -20.56 4.18 0.83
N GLY A 222 -21.48 4.93 1.39
CA GLY A 222 -22.10 4.67 2.71
C GLY A 222 -21.38 5.32 3.89
N ALA A 223 -20.29 6.07 3.69
CA ALA A 223 -19.61 6.80 4.76
C ALA A 223 -20.13 8.22 4.96
N LEU A 224 -20.16 8.67 6.20
CA LEU A 224 -20.41 10.08 6.55
C LEU A 224 -19.14 10.91 6.40
N ASP A 225 -17.98 10.36 6.75
CA ASP A 225 -16.67 10.96 6.51
C ASP A 225 -15.65 9.90 6.06
N THR A 226 -14.77 10.29 5.16
CA THR A 226 -13.64 9.48 4.72
C THR A 226 -12.35 10.25 4.96
N TYR A 227 -11.51 9.71 5.83
CA TYR A 227 -10.15 10.18 6.05
C TYR A 227 -9.18 9.46 5.12
N THR A 228 -8.12 10.13 4.73
CA THR A 228 -7.13 9.60 3.76
C THR A 228 -5.71 9.97 4.14
N ILE A 229 -4.78 9.12 3.74
CA ILE A 229 -3.37 9.47 3.60
C ILE A 229 -3.02 9.52 2.12
N GLU A 230 -2.48 10.66 1.68
CA GLU A 230 -2.10 10.92 0.30
C GLU A 230 -0.57 11.02 0.20
N ALA A 231 0.04 10.19 -0.64
CA ALA A 231 1.47 10.24 -0.92
C ALA A 231 1.74 10.93 -2.26
N MET A 232 2.88 11.59 -2.38
CA MET A 232 3.34 12.18 -3.64
C MET A 232 4.36 11.26 -4.30
N MET A 233 4.08 10.86 -5.53
CA MET A 233 5.00 10.05 -6.33
C MET A 233 6.04 10.92 -7.03
N GLN A 234 7.12 10.33 -7.55
CA GLN A 234 8.23 11.09 -8.15
C GLN A 234 7.85 11.89 -9.40
N ASP A 235 6.72 11.58 -10.03
CA ASP A 235 6.15 12.35 -11.15
C ASP A 235 5.16 13.44 -10.69
N GLY A 236 5.13 13.73 -9.39
CA GLY A 236 4.25 14.74 -8.80
C GLY A 236 2.79 14.37 -8.70
N LYS A 237 2.40 13.12 -9.04
CA LYS A 237 1.03 12.66 -8.88
C LYS A 237 0.75 12.15 -7.48
N ALA A 238 -0.50 12.29 -7.07
CA ALA A 238 -0.99 11.75 -5.80
C ALA A 238 -1.29 10.25 -5.91
N LEU A 239 -1.00 9.53 -4.83
CA LEU A 239 -1.46 8.17 -4.62
C LEU A 239 -2.17 8.08 -3.28
N GLN A 240 -3.46 7.78 -3.29
CA GLN A 240 -4.21 7.43 -2.10
C GLN A 240 -3.64 6.13 -1.52
N SER A 241 -3.01 6.23 -0.36
CA SER A 241 -2.23 5.14 0.23
C SER A 241 -2.94 4.43 1.38
N GLY A 242 -4.06 4.95 1.83
CA GLY A 242 -4.91 4.33 2.85
C GLY A 242 -6.09 5.22 3.19
N THR A 243 -7.19 4.61 3.59
CA THR A 243 -8.41 5.32 3.98
C THR A 243 -8.99 4.74 5.27
N SER A 244 -9.63 5.63 6.03
CA SER A 244 -10.38 5.29 7.23
C SER A 244 -11.72 6.00 7.20
N HIS A 245 -12.81 5.26 7.37
CA HIS A 245 -14.16 5.74 7.15
C HIS A 245 -14.94 5.78 8.46
N PHE A 246 -15.60 6.91 8.72
CA PHE A 246 -16.66 7.00 9.69
C PHE A 246 -17.97 6.71 8.97
N LEU A 247 -18.57 5.54 9.25
CA LEU A 247 -19.75 5.04 8.54
C LEU A 247 -21.08 5.49 9.20
N GLY A 248 -21.02 6.14 10.35
CA GLY A 248 -22.21 6.49 11.10
C GLY A 248 -23.00 5.25 11.53
N GLN A 249 -24.29 5.26 11.29
CA GLN A 249 -25.23 4.17 11.62
C GLN A 249 -25.85 3.51 10.37
N ASN A 250 -25.39 3.84 9.16
CA ASN A 250 -26.01 3.40 7.91
C ASN A 250 -26.06 1.86 7.81
N PHE A 251 -24.93 1.20 7.99
CA PHE A 251 -24.88 -0.26 7.97
C PHE A 251 -25.57 -0.91 9.16
N ALA A 252 -25.48 -0.32 10.36
CA ALA A 252 -26.17 -0.82 11.54
C ALA A 252 -27.68 -0.81 11.33
N LYS A 253 -28.25 0.23 10.75
CA LYS A 253 -29.69 0.32 10.41
C LYS A 253 -30.08 -0.63 9.30
N ALA A 254 -29.29 -0.74 8.23
CA ALA A 254 -29.56 -1.62 7.10
C ALA A 254 -29.59 -3.11 7.50
N PHE A 255 -28.75 -3.52 8.45
CA PHE A 255 -28.63 -4.93 8.90
C PHE A 255 -29.28 -5.18 10.27
N GLY A 256 -29.83 -4.17 10.93
CA GLY A 256 -30.51 -4.30 12.22
C GLY A 256 -29.56 -4.61 13.38
N VAL A 257 -28.37 -3.99 13.41
CA VAL A 257 -27.37 -4.18 14.46
C VAL A 257 -27.60 -3.20 15.59
N THR A 258 -28.23 -3.67 16.65
CA THR A 258 -28.56 -2.91 17.85
C THR A 258 -27.94 -3.53 19.09
N TYR A 259 -27.77 -2.73 20.12
CA TYR A 259 -27.35 -3.18 21.44
C TYR A 259 -28.24 -2.60 22.53
N LEU A 260 -28.36 -3.28 23.65
CA LEU A 260 -29.03 -2.71 24.85
C LEU A 260 -28.03 -1.83 25.58
N ASN A 261 -28.39 -0.55 25.74
CA ASN A 261 -27.59 0.38 26.51
C ASN A 261 -27.68 0.10 28.02
N LYS A 262 -27.07 0.91 28.88
CA LYS A 262 -27.05 0.72 30.34
C LYS A 262 -28.43 0.81 30.98
N GLU A 263 -29.38 1.46 30.32
CA GLU A 263 -30.76 1.61 30.71
C GLU A 263 -31.69 0.55 30.09
N ASN A 264 -31.11 -0.52 29.47
CA ASN A 264 -31.85 -1.57 28.78
C ASN A 264 -32.71 -1.08 27.60
N LYS A 265 -32.32 0.01 26.96
CA LYS A 265 -32.98 0.51 25.75
C LYS A 265 -32.16 0.11 24.51
N PRO A 266 -32.83 -0.31 23.41
CA PRO A 266 -32.13 -0.65 22.19
C PRO A 266 -31.66 0.60 21.46
N GLU A 267 -30.40 0.58 21.02
CA GLU A 267 -29.77 1.63 20.22
C GLU A 267 -28.97 1.00 19.08
N TYR A 268 -28.89 1.70 17.92
CA TYR A 268 -28.02 1.30 16.83
C TYR A 268 -26.55 1.61 17.16
N VAL A 269 -25.65 0.72 16.80
CA VAL A 269 -24.22 0.96 16.95
C VAL A 269 -23.71 1.96 15.91
N TRP A 270 -22.57 2.57 16.21
CA TRP A 270 -21.81 3.44 15.33
C TRP A 270 -20.64 2.68 14.74
N ALA A 271 -20.36 2.88 13.45
CA ALA A 271 -19.49 2.04 12.67
C ALA A 271 -18.29 2.78 12.09
N THR A 272 -17.16 2.06 11.99
CA THR A 272 -16.02 2.46 11.16
C THR A 272 -15.59 1.32 10.24
N SER A 273 -14.94 1.68 9.13
CA SER A 273 -14.13 0.75 8.36
C SER A 273 -12.84 1.43 7.89
N TRP A 274 -11.78 0.66 7.71
CA TRP A 274 -10.49 1.20 7.30
C TRP A 274 -9.67 0.13 6.59
N GLY A 275 -8.88 0.53 5.58
CA GLY A 275 -8.17 -0.41 4.73
C GLY A 275 -6.94 0.15 4.03
N VAL A 276 -5.96 -0.75 3.86
CA VAL A 276 -4.82 -0.60 2.97
C VAL A 276 -4.59 -1.90 2.21
N SER A 277 -3.97 -1.80 1.05
CA SER A 277 -3.79 -2.93 0.14
C SER A 277 -2.35 -3.06 -0.35
N THR A 278 -2.10 -4.06 -1.18
CA THR A 278 -0.85 -4.22 -1.94
C THR A 278 -0.51 -3.02 -2.83
N ARG A 279 -1.40 -2.04 -2.96
CA ARG A 279 -1.08 -0.71 -3.53
C ARG A 279 0.11 -0.04 -2.83
N LEU A 280 0.31 -0.31 -1.55
CA LEU A 280 1.45 0.21 -0.80
C LEU A 280 2.81 -0.23 -1.38
N ILE A 281 2.89 -1.39 -2.03
CA ILE A 281 4.10 -1.82 -2.75
C ILE A 281 4.35 -0.87 -3.94
N GLY A 282 3.30 -0.50 -4.66
CA GLY A 282 3.39 0.50 -5.73
C GLY A 282 3.84 1.88 -5.22
N ALA A 283 3.30 2.33 -4.09
CA ALA A 283 3.72 3.56 -3.43
C ALA A 283 5.21 3.53 -3.09
N LEU A 284 5.69 2.42 -2.53
CA LEU A 284 7.09 2.21 -2.17
C LEU A 284 8.02 2.31 -3.38
N ILE A 285 7.66 1.65 -4.48
CA ILE A 285 8.42 1.69 -5.74
C ILE A 285 8.48 3.11 -6.29
N MET A 286 7.32 3.76 -6.41
CA MET A 286 7.20 5.08 -7.04
C MET A 286 7.77 6.22 -6.18
N THR A 287 7.98 6.01 -4.89
CA THR A 287 8.57 7.03 -4.01
C THR A 287 10.10 6.95 -4.00
N HIS A 288 10.68 5.76 -3.98
CA HIS A 288 12.10 5.58 -3.67
C HIS A 288 12.96 5.08 -4.80
N SER A 289 12.40 4.30 -5.73
CA SER A 289 13.19 3.61 -6.75
C SER A 289 13.77 4.54 -7.79
N ASP A 290 14.87 4.11 -8.42
CA ASP A 290 15.62 4.90 -9.39
C ASP A 290 15.78 4.17 -10.74
N ASP A 291 16.66 4.69 -11.60
CA ASP A 291 16.91 4.11 -12.93
C ASP A 291 17.80 2.87 -12.88
N ASN A 292 18.31 2.47 -11.71
CA ASN A 292 19.08 1.24 -11.48
C ASN A 292 18.24 0.11 -10.86
N GLY A 293 17.06 0.43 -10.34
CA GLY A 293 16.19 -0.56 -9.75
C GLY A 293 15.40 -0.08 -8.52
N LEU A 294 14.97 -1.03 -7.70
CA LEU A 294 14.32 -0.73 -6.44
C LEU A 294 15.30 -0.05 -5.47
N VAL A 295 14.76 0.83 -4.65
CA VAL A 295 15.39 1.32 -3.42
C VAL A 295 14.41 1.03 -2.29
N LEU A 296 14.72 -0.01 -1.50
CA LEU A 296 13.83 -0.45 -0.43
C LEU A 296 14.21 0.16 0.91
N PRO A 297 13.25 0.63 1.69
CA PRO A 297 13.51 0.98 3.08
C PRO A 297 13.97 -0.28 3.83
N PRO A 298 15.05 -0.23 4.59
CA PRO A 298 15.58 -1.39 5.29
C PRO A 298 14.55 -2.14 6.13
N LYS A 299 13.63 -1.45 6.76
CA LYS A 299 12.58 -2.05 7.61
C LYS A 299 11.62 -2.96 6.83
N LEU A 300 11.48 -2.78 5.53
CA LEU A 300 10.60 -3.58 4.65
C LEU A 300 11.36 -4.42 3.62
N ALA A 301 12.69 -4.32 3.55
CA ALA A 301 13.49 -5.11 2.62
C ALA A 301 13.50 -6.59 3.03
N PRO A 302 13.15 -7.52 2.12
CA PRO A 302 13.23 -8.96 2.39
C PRO A 302 14.65 -9.42 2.70
N ILE A 303 15.62 -8.85 2.01
CA ILE A 303 17.06 -9.02 2.23
C ILE A 303 17.59 -7.64 2.59
N GLN A 304 18.05 -7.47 3.83
CA GLN A 304 18.61 -6.20 4.28
C GLN A 304 20.10 -6.08 3.96
N VAL A 305 20.80 -7.20 4.02
CA VAL A 305 22.23 -7.30 3.73
C VAL A 305 22.49 -8.50 2.84
N VAL A 306 23.16 -8.29 1.72
CA VAL A 306 23.69 -9.37 0.90
C VAL A 306 25.21 -9.40 1.03
N ILE A 307 25.78 -10.59 1.21
CA ILE A 307 27.20 -10.82 1.29
C ILE A 307 27.62 -11.69 0.10
N ILE A 308 28.57 -11.23 -0.70
CA ILE A 308 29.01 -11.89 -1.92
C ILE A 308 30.51 -12.15 -1.81
N PRO A 309 30.94 -13.43 -1.66
CA PRO A 309 32.34 -13.78 -1.73
C PRO A 309 32.83 -13.76 -3.18
N ILE A 310 34.06 -13.31 -3.38
CA ILE A 310 34.76 -13.41 -4.67
C ILE A 310 36.01 -14.27 -4.49
N SER A 311 35.93 -15.51 -4.95
CA SER A 311 37.02 -16.51 -4.79
C SER A 311 37.53 -17.02 -6.12
N LYS A 312 38.77 -17.47 -6.12
CA LYS A 312 39.43 -18.12 -7.26
C LYS A 312 39.28 -19.63 -7.23
N ASN A 313 39.06 -20.21 -6.06
CA ASN A 313 38.95 -21.64 -5.81
C ASN A 313 38.18 -21.92 -4.51
N ASP A 314 37.88 -23.18 -4.25
CA ASP A 314 37.11 -23.63 -3.08
C ASP A 314 37.82 -23.37 -1.75
N GLU A 315 39.15 -23.44 -1.72
CA GLU A 315 39.92 -23.16 -0.50
C GLU A 315 39.79 -21.69 -0.10
N GLN A 316 39.91 -20.76 -1.05
CA GLN A 316 39.73 -19.34 -0.81
C GLN A 316 38.27 -19.03 -0.44
N LEU A 317 37.29 -19.69 -1.08
CA LEU A 317 35.87 -19.55 -0.72
C LEU A 317 35.63 -19.97 0.72
N SER A 318 36.18 -21.11 1.14
CA SER A 318 36.07 -21.60 2.51
C SER A 318 36.66 -20.62 3.52
N ALA A 319 37.82 -20.06 3.23
CA ALA A 319 38.46 -19.07 4.10
C ALA A 319 37.67 -17.76 4.21
N ILE A 320 37.10 -17.28 3.10
CA ILE A 320 36.22 -16.10 3.10
C ILE A 320 34.95 -16.40 3.90
N THR A 321 34.32 -17.55 3.71
CA THR A 321 33.12 -17.97 4.43
C THR A 321 33.38 -18.03 5.93
N GLU A 322 34.49 -18.60 6.36
CA GLU A 322 34.92 -18.66 7.77
C GLU A 322 35.10 -17.26 8.36
N ALA A 323 35.72 -16.34 7.62
CA ALA A 323 35.93 -14.97 8.04
C ALA A 323 34.61 -14.18 8.18
N MET A 324 33.64 -14.44 7.29
CA MET A 324 32.35 -13.75 7.29
C MET A 324 31.31 -14.35 8.23
N GLN A 325 31.48 -15.60 8.67
CA GLN A 325 30.52 -16.28 9.53
C GLN A 325 30.18 -15.50 10.81
N PRO A 326 31.15 -14.96 11.57
CA PRO A 326 30.85 -14.16 12.76
C PRO A 326 30.02 -12.91 12.47
N VAL A 327 30.24 -12.27 11.31
CA VAL A 327 29.46 -11.10 10.86
C VAL A 327 28.03 -11.50 10.58
N ILE A 328 27.83 -12.59 9.87
CA ILE A 328 26.49 -13.13 9.56
C ILE A 328 25.72 -13.44 10.84
N GLU A 329 26.36 -14.11 11.77
CA GLU A 329 25.74 -14.49 13.05
C GLU A 329 25.34 -13.26 13.90
N LYS A 330 26.23 -12.25 14.00
CA LYS A 330 25.94 -11.00 14.69
C LYS A 330 24.75 -10.26 14.08
N LEU A 331 24.74 -10.10 12.77
CA LEU A 331 23.63 -9.42 12.04
C LEU A 331 22.30 -10.17 12.24
N ARG A 332 22.31 -11.50 12.08
CA ARG A 332 21.11 -12.32 12.31
C ARG A 332 20.61 -12.25 13.75
N LYS A 333 21.51 -12.25 14.72
CA LYS A 333 21.17 -12.09 16.14
C LYS A 333 20.55 -10.72 16.43
N ALA A 334 20.94 -9.69 15.69
CA ALA A 334 20.33 -8.36 15.74
C ALA A 334 18.99 -8.29 14.98
N GLY A 335 18.47 -9.39 14.44
CA GLY A 335 17.21 -9.44 13.69
C GLY A 335 17.33 -8.98 12.24
N ILE A 336 18.53 -8.85 11.71
CA ILE A 336 18.79 -8.41 10.33
C ILE A 336 18.77 -9.61 9.38
N SER A 337 18.01 -9.50 8.29
CA SER A 337 17.98 -10.54 7.26
C SER A 337 19.22 -10.46 6.37
N VAL A 338 20.01 -11.54 6.40
CA VAL A 338 21.27 -11.66 5.66
C VAL A 338 21.18 -12.78 4.64
N LYS A 339 21.48 -12.46 3.39
CA LYS A 339 21.73 -13.43 2.32
C LYS A 339 23.23 -13.56 2.08
N TYR A 340 23.78 -14.75 2.31
CA TYR A 340 25.13 -15.11 1.85
C TYR A 340 25.00 -15.80 0.50
N ASP A 341 25.58 -15.22 -0.56
CA ASP A 341 25.44 -15.71 -1.93
C ASP A 341 26.79 -16.21 -2.47
N ASP A 342 27.11 -17.44 -2.13
CA ASP A 342 28.28 -18.18 -2.59
C ASP A 342 28.03 -19.05 -3.84
N ALA A 343 26.81 -19.02 -4.40
CA ALA A 343 26.46 -19.81 -5.57
C ALA A 343 27.38 -19.50 -6.76
N ASP A 344 27.87 -20.54 -7.43
CA ASP A 344 28.82 -20.47 -8.55
C ASP A 344 28.16 -20.33 -9.94
N ASN A 345 26.82 -20.44 -9.98
CA ASN A 345 26.01 -20.39 -11.20
C ASN A 345 25.91 -19.00 -11.84
N LYS A 346 26.36 -17.95 -11.15
CA LYS A 346 26.32 -16.54 -11.60
C LYS A 346 27.64 -15.84 -11.28
N ARG A 347 28.12 -15.04 -12.23
CA ARG A 347 29.32 -14.22 -12.03
C ARG A 347 29.06 -13.08 -11.03
N PRO A 348 30.07 -12.60 -10.29
CA PRO A 348 29.92 -11.50 -9.33
C PRO A 348 29.22 -10.26 -9.89
N GLY A 349 29.61 -9.83 -11.10
CA GLY A 349 28.97 -8.65 -11.73
C GLY A 349 27.48 -8.82 -12.03
N PHE A 350 27.02 -10.04 -12.27
CA PHE A 350 25.60 -10.33 -12.39
C PHE A 350 24.90 -10.23 -11.03
N LYS A 351 25.47 -10.82 -9.98
CA LYS A 351 24.94 -10.76 -8.62
C LYS A 351 24.84 -9.31 -8.15
N PHE A 352 25.85 -8.48 -8.43
CA PHE A 352 25.81 -7.06 -8.09
C PHE A 352 24.63 -6.34 -8.74
N ALA A 353 24.43 -6.56 -10.04
CA ALA A 353 23.33 -5.95 -10.78
C ALA A 353 21.95 -6.46 -10.31
N ASP A 354 21.83 -7.76 -10.01
CA ASP A 354 20.58 -8.37 -9.55
C ASP A 354 20.14 -7.83 -8.18
N TYR A 355 21.06 -7.77 -7.21
CA TYR A 355 20.76 -7.23 -5.88
C TYR A 355 20.57 -5.71 -5.86
N GLU A 356 21.25 -4.99 -6.74
CA GLU A 356 21.00 -3.56 -6.96
C GLU A 356 19.59 -3.31 -7.53
N LEU A 357 19.21 -4.10 -8.55
CA LEU A 357 17.87 -4.07 -9.12
C LEU A 357 16.78 -4.41 -8.10
N LYS A 358 17.04 -5.38 -7.23
CA LYS A 358 16.14 -5.78 -6.13
C LYS A 358 16.12 -4.83 -4.94
N GLY A 359 16.95 -3.81 -4.96
CA GLY A 359 16.97 -2.77 -3.93
C GLY A 359 17.47 -3.20 -2.57
N VAL A 360 18.34 -4.21 -2.50
CA VAL A 360 18.95 -4.65 -1.24
C VAL A 360 19.74 -3.50 -0.62
N PRO A 361 19.40 -3.07 0.61
CA PRO A 361 19.97 -1.85 1.20
C PRO A 361 21.49 -1.82 1.34
N VAL A 362 22.10 -2.94 1.74
CA VAL A 362 23.54 -3.05 1.95
C VAL A 362 24.11 -4.27 1.26
N ARG A 363 25.18 -4.07 0.50
CA ARG A 363 25.98 -5.16 -0.09
C ARG A 363 27.38 -5.15 0.51
N LEU A 364 27.81 -6.29 1.02
CA LEU A 364 29.16 -6.57 1.45
C LEU A 364 29.83 -7.50 0.46
N VAL A 365 31.07 -7.19 0.08
CA VAL A 365 31.88 -8.02 -0.82
C VAL A 365 33.22 -8.27 -0.18
N MET A 366 33.66 -9.54 -0.16
CA MET A 366 35.00 -9.92 0.28
C MET A 366 35.68 -10.74 -0.81
N GLY A 367 36.79 -10.25 -1.28
CA GLY A 367 37.71 -10.96 -2.15
C GLY A 367 38.97 -11.46 -1.42
N GLY A 368 39.88 -12.10 -2.15
CA GLY A 368 41.13 -12.60 -1.57
C GLY A 368 42.00 -11.50 -0.96
N ARG A 369 42.07 -10.32 -1.58
CA ARG A 369 42.81 -9.16 -1.03
C ARG A 369 42.17 -8.61 0.25
N ASP A 370 40.87 -8.58 0.29
CA ASP A 370 40.13 -8.13 1.47
C ASP A 370 40.35 -9.06 2.64
N LEU A 371 40.36 -10.38 2.36
CA LEU A 371 40.68 -11.40 3.34
C LEU A 371 42.08 -11.22 3.94
N GLU A 372 43.09 -10.99 3.09
CA GLU A 372 44.46 -10.74 3.49
C GLU A 372 44.62 -9.47 4.35
N ASN A 373 43.89 -8.42 4.01
CA ASN A 373 43.95 -7.12 4.66
C ASN A 373 42.99 -6.98 5.87
N GLY A 374 42.13 -7.97 6.12
CA GLY A 374 41.09 -7.88 7.14
C GLY A 374 40.06 -6.79 6.87
N THR A 375 39.69 -6.59 5.58
CA THR A 375 38.76 -5.57 5.11
C THR A 375 37.58 -6.19 4.39
N VAL A 376 36.57 -5.37 4.09
CA VAL A 376 35.38 -5.72 3.32
C VAL A 376 34.94 -4.49 2.50
N GLU A 377 34.54 -4.66 1.24
CA GLU A 377 33.88 -3.60 0.48
C GLU A 377 32.40 -3.55 0.88
N LEU A 378 31.93 -2.36 1.25
CA LEU A 378 30.54 -2.06 1.54
C LEU A 378 29.98 -1.14 0.45
N MET A 379 28.76 -1.42 -0.01
CA MET A 379 27.98 -0.50 -0.85
C MET A 379 26.59 -0.27 -0.23
N ARG A 380 26.20 0.97 -0.10
CA ARG A 380 24.83 1.37 0.27
C ARG A 380 23.99 1.65 -0.98
N ARG A 381 22.77 1.12 -1.02
CA ARG A 381 21.91 1.19 -2.22
C ARG A 381 21.33 2.58 -2.48
N ASP A 382 21.02 3.34 -1.46
CA ASP A 382 20.34 4.62 -1.57
C ASP A 382 21.19 5.74 -2.22
N THR A 383 22.51 5.69 -2.06
CA THR A 383 23.46 6.65 -2.66
C THR A 383 24.40 6.03 -3.69
N LEU A 384 24.48 4.69 -3.75
CA LEU A 384 25.43 3.90 -4.55
C LEU A 384 26.90 4.14 -4.14
N GLU A 385 27.14 4.75 -3.00
CA GLU A 385 28.50 4.96 -2.47
C GLU A 385 29.11 3.64 -2.03
N LYS A 386 30.40 3.51 -2.26
CA LYS A 386 31.23 2.35 -1.90
C LYS A 386 32.36 2.79 -1.01
N GLU A 387 32.68 1.97 -0.04
CA GLU A 387 33.82 2.16 0.84
C GLU A 387 34.44 0.81 1.23
N THR A 388 35.72 0.82 1.51
CA THR A 388 36.44 -0.33 2.06
C THR A 388 36.64 -0.11 3.55
N LEU A 389 36.10 -1.01 4.37
CA LEU A 389 36.09 -0.88 5.81
C LEU A 389 36.79 -2.06 6.48
N PRO A 390 37.32 -1.89 7.70
CA PRO A 390 37.79 -3.01 8.49
C PRO A 390 36.69 -4.06 8.71
N LEU A 391 37.02 -5.33 8.64
CA LEU A 391 36.09 -6.41 8.96
C LEU A 391 35.66 -6.37 10.43
N GLU A 392 36.60 -5.99 11.31
CA GLU A 392 36.31 -5.77 12.73
C GLU A 392 35.30 -4.61 12.91
N GLY A 393 34.21 -4.85 13.63
CA GLY A 393 33.16 -3.85 13.87
C GLY A 393 32.20 -3.63 12.70
N ILE A 394 32.31 -4.39 11.59
CA ILE A 394 31.44 -4.18 10.42
C ILE A 394 29.97 -4.46 10.70
N ALA A 395 29.65 -5.44 11.56
CA ALA A 395 28.27 -5.74 11.89
C ALA A 395 27.57 -4.56 12.58
N GLU A 396 28.23 -3.97 13.57
CA GLU A 396 27.74 -2.79 14.31
C GLU A 396 27.65 -1.55 13.39
N HIS A 397 28.57 -1.41 12.46
CA HIS A 397 28.50 -0.35 11.45
C HIS A 397 27.28 -0.53 10.53
N VAL A 398 27.03 -1.75 10.05
CA VAL A 398 25.90 -2.08 9.18
C VAL A 398 24.56 -1.84 9.90
N GLU A 399 24.42 -2.18 11.18
CA GLU A 399 23.22 -1.90 11.98
C GLU A 399 22.89 -0.40 11.95
N LYS A 400 23.87 0.45 12.25
CA LYS A 400 23.70 1.92 12.22
C LYS A 400 23.43 2.43 10.81
N LEU A 401 24.08 1.86 9.80
CA LEU A 401 23.90 2.25 8.41
C LEU A 401 22.49 1.95 7.91
N LEU A 402 21.88 0.84 8.32
CA LEU A 402 20.50 0.52 7.96
C LEU A 402 19.52 1.57 8.51
N ASP A 403 19.73 2.04 9.74
CA ASP A 403 18.93 3.13 10.30
C ASP A 403 19.16 4.46 9.55
N ASP A 404 20.41 4.75 9.19
CA ASP A 404 20.76 5.94 8.40
C ASP A 404 20.13 5.90 6.99
N ILE A 405 20.15 4.75 6.31
CA ILE A 405 19.48 4.57 5.01
C ILE A 405 17.97 4.81 5.14
N GLN A 406 17.33 4.23 6.17
CA GLN A 406 15.89 4.43 6.43
C GLN A 406 15.56 5.91 6.58
N ALA A 407 16.34 6.64 7.38
CA ALA A 407 16.16 8.07 7.60
C ALA A 407 16.46 8.89 6.33
N ASN A 408 17.52 8.57 5.61
CA ASN A 408 17.93 9.29 4.40
C ASN A 408 16.89 9.23 3.29
N ILE A 409 16.33 8.06 3.00
CA ILE A 409 15.30 7.93 1.96
C ILE A 409 13.99 8.62 2.35
N PHE A 410 13.64 8.62 3.66
CA PHE A 410 12.49 9.39 4.15
C PHE A 410 12.70 10.89 3.96
N GLU A 411 13.83 11.44 4.40
CA GLU A 411 14.14 12.86 4.27
C GLU A 411 14.19 13.32 2.81
N LYS A 412 14.74 12.50 1.92
CA LYS A 412 14.75 12.77 0.48
C LYS A 412 13.32 12.87 -0.08
N ALA A 413 12.45 11.92 0.28
CA ALA A 413 11.06 11.92 -0.16
C ALA A 413 10.26 13.09 0.46
N ARG A 414 10.50 13.39 1.75
CA ARG A 414 9.86 14.52 2.44
C ARG A 414 10.25 15.85 1.82
N LYS A 415 11.53 16.06 1.55
CA LYS A 415 12.03 17.28 0.89
C LYS A 415 11.40 17.43 -0.50
N TYR A 416 11.35 16.35 -1.30
CA TYR A 416 10.71 16.38 -2.61
C TYR A 416 9.24 16.78 -2.50
N ARG A 417 8.47 16.16 -1.60
CA ARG A 417 7.06 16.54 -1.37
C ARG A 417 6.92 18.00 -1.00
N ASP A 418 7.69 18.48 -0.02
CA ASP A 418 7.57 19.84 0.50
C ASP A 418 7.92 20.90 -0.56
N GLU A 419 8.88 20.62 -1.42
CA GLU A 419 9.26 21.47 -2.55
C GLU A 419 8.24 21.48 -3.69
N HIS A 420 7.30 20.51 -3.73
CA HIS A 420 6.28 20.37 -4.76
C HIS A 420 4.84 20.57 -4.23
N ILE A 421 4.70 21.20 -3.08
CA ILE A 421 3.43 21.72 -2.58
C ILE A 421 3.39 23.22 -2.89
N TYR A 422 2.40 23.65 -3.67
CA TYR A 422 2.27 25.01 -4.16
C TYR A 422 0.98 25.65 -3.69
N GLU A 423 1.04 26.83 -3.11
CA GLU A 423 -0.16 27.65 -2.92
C GLU A 423 -0.55 28.29 -4.25
N CYS A 424 -1.82 28.21 -4.62
CA CYS A 424 -2.32 28.74 -5.88
C CYS A 424 -3.81 29.06 -5.77
N ASP A 425 -4.16 30.32 -5.92
CA ASP A 425 -5.54 30.82 -5.95
C ASP A 425 -5.91 31.49 -7.28
N ASN A 426 -5.11 31.25 -8.33
CA ASN A 426 -5.38 31.68 -9.70
C ASN A 426 -5.62 30.46 -10.60
N TYR A 427 -6.82 30.36 -11.17
CA TYR A 427 -7.22 29.16 -11.91
C TYR A 427 -6.48 28.98 -13.24
N ASP A 428 -6.13 30.05 -13.94
CA ASP A 428 -5.38 29.94 -15.18
C ASP A 428 -3.91 29.51 -14.93
N GLU A 429 -3.30 30.06 -13.89
CA GLU A 429 -1.99 29.60 -13.42
C GLU A 429 -2.03 28.14 -12.98
N PHE A 430 -3.05 27.74 -12.22
CA PHE A 430 -3.24 26.36 -11.80
C PHE A 430 -3.33 25.40 -12.99
N LYS A 431 -4.15 25.72 -14.00
CA LYS A 431 -4.32 24.88 -15.20
C LYS A 431 -3.01 24.65 -15.96
N GLU A 432 -2.13 25.61 -15.99
CA GLU A 432 -0.82 25.45 -16.61
C GLU A 432 0.13 24.61 -15.77
N ARG A 433 0.26 24.95 -14.49
CA ARG A 433 1.23 24.32 -13.58
C ARG A 433 0.89 22.87 -13.22
N ILE A 434 -0.40 22.50 -13.13
CA ILE A 434 -0.83 21.14 -12.79
C ILE A 434 -0.39 20.09 -13.84
N LYS A 435 -0.04 20.53 -15.05
CA LYS A 435 0.48 19.64 -16.10
C LYS A 435 1.82 19.03 -15.73
N ASP A 436 2.62 19.76 -14.96
CA ASP A 436 3.95 19.35 -14.50
C ASP A 436 3.90 18.53 -13.19
N GLY A 437 2.70 18.33 -12.63
CA GLY A 437 2.50 17.61 -11.36
C GLY A 437 2.66 18.52 -10.14
N GLY A 438 2.60 17.92 -8.97
CA GLY A 438 2.65 18.61 -7.68
C GLY A 438 1.29 18.64 -6.98
N PHE A 439 1.33 19.05 -5.71
CA PHE A 439 0.15 19.26 -4.86
C PHE A 439 -0.13 20.76 -4.81
N PHE A 440 -1.36 21.12 -5.18
CA PHE A 440 -1.78 22.52 -5.18
C PHE A 440 -2.72 22.77 -4.00
N LEU A 441 -2.30 23.66 -3.09
CA LEU A 441 -3.08 24.09 -1.95
C LEU A 441 -3.90 25.33 -2.36
N CYS A 442 -5.19 25.10 -2.62
CA CYS A 442 -6.10 26.09 -3.19
C CYS A 442 -7.33 26.28 -2.31
N HIS A 443 -7.90 27.49 -2.33
CA HIS A 443 -9.22 27.71 -1.74
C HIS A 443 -10.32 27.08 -2.60
N TRP A 444 -11.28 26.42 -1.96
CA TRP A 444 -12.40 25.74 -2.59
C TRP A 444 -13.72 26.08 -1.89
N ASP A 445 -14.77 26.41 -2.68
CA ASP A 445 -16.09 26.82 -2.18
C ASP A 445 -16.91 25.69 -1.55
N GLY A 446 -16.43 24.45 -1.58
CA GLY A 446 -17.10 23.28 -1.01
C GLY A 446 -18.16 22.65 -1.91
N THR A 447 -18.31 23.11 -3.15
CA THR A 447 -19.36 22.61 -4.05
C THR A 447 -18.89 21.50 -4.98
N ALA A 448 -19.76 20.52 -5.23
CA ALA A 448 -19.53 19.45 -6.21
C ALA A 448 -19.40 19.98 -7.64
N GLU A 449 -20.09 21.06 -7.96
CA GLU A 449 -20.01 21.70 -9.28
C GLU A 449 -18.61 22.21 -9.60
N THR A 450 -17.99 22.92 -8.66
CA THR A 450 -16.61 23.42 -8.81
C THR A 450 -15.61 22.28 -8.86
N GLU A 451 -15.79 21.27 -8.03
CA GLU A 451 -14.96 20.06 -8.03
C GLU A 451 -15.03 19.32 -9.36
N ALA A 452 -16.22 19.11 -9.92
CA ALA A 452 -16.43 18.47 -11.21
C ALA A 452 -15.74 19.27 -12.34
N ARG A 453 -15.87 20.59 -12.34
CA ARG A 453 -15.24 21.46 -13.31
C ARG A 453 -13.71 21.37 -13.31
N ILE A 454 -13.10 21.35 -12.12
CA ILE A 454 -11.63 21.15 -11.99
C ILE A 454 -11.23 19.81 -12.62
N LYS A 455 -11.95 18.74 -12.31
CA LYS A 455 -11.67 17.40 -12.82
C LYS A 455 -11.80 17.33 -14.34
N ASP A 456 -12.86 17.88 -14.89
CA ASP A 456 -13.14 17.84 -16.33
C ASP A 456 -12.11 18.65 -17.14
N GLU A 457 -11.72 19.83 -16.65
CA GLU A 457 -10.81 20.71 -17.36
C GLU A 457 -9.33 20.34 -17.18
N THR A 458 -8.95 19.66 -16.08
CA THR A 458 -7.52 19.47 -15.73
C THR A 458 -7.12 18.02 -15.47
N GLN A 459 -8.07 17.10 -15.31
CA GLN A 459 -7.86 15.72 -14.85
C GLN A 459 -7.27 15.63 -13.44
N ALA A 460 -7.24 16.74 -12.71
CA ALA A 460 -6.88 16.77 -11.31
C ALA A 460 -8.13 16.64 -10.44
N THR A 461 -7.99 16.10 -9.25
CA THR A 461 -9.07 15.94 -8.28
C THR A 461 -8.71 16.57 -6.95
N ILE A 462 -9.72 16.95 -6.18
CA ILE A 462 -9.54 17.33 -4.78
C ILE A 462 -9.16 16.07 -4.00
N ARG A 463 -7.95 16.08 -3.42
CA ARG A 463 -7.44 14.93 -2.69
C ARG A 463 -7.97 14.89 -1.27
N CYS A 464 -7.87 16.00 -0.58
CA CYS A 464 -8.38 16.15 0.78
C CYS A 464 -8.38 17.60 1.23
N VAL A 465 -9.10 17.87 2.32
CA VAL A 465 -8.86 19.01 3.21
C VAL A 465 -7.75 18.59 4.17
N PRO A 466 -6.52 19.11 4.02
CA PRO A 466 -5.35 18.62 4.75
C PRO A 466 -5.34 19.10 6.20
N PHE A 467 -4.88 18.25 7.13
CA PHE A 467 -4.75 18.62 8.54
C PHE A 467 -3.47 19.38 8.86
N MET A 468 -2.43 19.23 8.05
CA MET A 468 -1.12 19.82 8.31
C MET A 468 -1.03 21.32 7.96
N PHE A 469 -2.03 21.90 7.31
CA PHE A 469 -2.06 23.31 6.94
C PHE A 469 -3.17 24.04 7.70
N GLU A 470 -2.88 25.29 8.07
CA GLU A 470 -3.88 26.15 8.67
C GLU A 470 -5.04 26.41 7.69
N GLN A 471 -6.25 26.24 8.15
CA GLN A 471 -7.45 26.43 7.35
C GLN A 471 -7.87 27.90 7.45
N THR A 472 -7.58 28.68 6.41
CA THR A 472 -7.94 30.09 6.33
C THR A 472 -9.06 30.32 5.33
N PRO A 473 -10.02 31.23 5.63
CA PRO A 473 -11.02 31.63 4.66
C PRO A 473 -10.37 32.36 3.46
N GLY A 474 -10.98 32.21 2.31
CA GLY A 474 -10.50 32.87 1.08
C GLY A 474 -11.56 32.89 0.00
N THR A 475 -11.12 32.95 -1.23
CA THR A 475 -11.97 32.93 -2.43
C THR A 475 -11.61 31.75 -3.31
N ASP A 476 -12.63 30.99 -3.70
CA ASP A 476 -12.47 29.89 -4.65
C ASP A 476 -11.93 30.41 -6.00
N MET A 477 -10.88 29.80 -6.49
CA MET A 477 -10.20 30.24 -7.72
C MET A 477 -11.02 30.01 -9.01
N VAL A 478 -12.03 29.12 -8.96
CA VAL A 478 -12.87 28.75 -10.11
C VAL A 478 -14.15 29.54 -10.14
N SER A 479 -14.88 29.56 -9.02
CA SER A 479 -16.22 30.17 -8.93
C SER A 479 -16.18 31.64 -8.48
N GLY A 480 -15.09 32.08 -7.86
CA GLY A 480 -15.03 33.41 -7.21
C GLY A 480 -15.86 33.55 -5.95
N LYS A 481 -16.45 32.46 -5.45
CA LYS A 481 -17.27 32.42 -4.24
C LYS A 481 -16.41 32.32 -2.97
N PRO A 482 -16.95 32.72 -1.80
CA PRO A 482 -16.23 32.53 -0.53
C PRO A 482 -15.93 31.04 -0.28
N ALA A 483 -14.72 30.78 0.18
CA ALA A 483 -14.22 29.46 0.54
C ALA A 483 -13.86 29.43 2.04
N LYS A 484 -14.26 28.39 2.75
CA LYS A 484 -13.92 28.17 4.16
C LYS A 484 -12.61 27.44 4.34
N HIS A 485 -12.24 26.62 3.35
CA HIS A 485 -11.12 25.68 3.43
C HIS A 485 -10.18 25.79 2.25
N ARG A 486 -8.91 25.51 2.52
CA ARG A 486 -7.93 25.12 1.51
C ARG A 486 -7.93 23.63 1.34
N VAL A 487 -7.83 23.16 0.12
CA VAL A 487 -7.75 21.74 -0.25
C VAL A 487 -6.50 21.45 -1.04
N ILE A 488 -6.05 20.21 -0.99
CA ILE A 488 -5.01 19.72 -1.90
C ILE A 488 -5.69 19.22 -3.18
N ILE A 489 -5.25 19.77 -4.30
CA ILE A 489 -5.65 19.34 -5.65
C ILE A 489 -4.43 18.78 -6.35
N ALA A 490 -4.57 17.58 -6.95
CA ALA A 490 -3.50 16.95 -7.69
C ALA A 490 -4.05 15.98 -8.75
N ARG A 491 -3.26 15.71 -9.79
CA ARG A 491 -3.46 14.53 -10.60
C ARG A 491 -3.12 13.29 -9.81
N SER A 492 -3.78 12.17 -10.06
CA SER A 492 -3.61 10.95 -9.27
C SER A 492 -3.56 9.69 -10.12
N TYR A 493 -3.08 8.62 -9.50
CA TYR A 493 -3.10 7.25 -10.03
C TYR A 493 -4.44 6.57 -9.79
#